data_c5d1d69629c869d4c52458fdfdd431c8
#
_entry.id   c5d1d69629c869d4c52458fdfdd431c8
#
_cell.length_a   1.000
_cell.length_b   1.000
_cell.length_c   1.000
_cell.angle_alpha   90.00
_cell.angle_beta   90.00
_cell.angle_gamma   90.00
#
_symmetry.space_group_name_H-M   'P 1'
#
loop_
_entity.id
_entity.type
_entity.pdbx_description
1 polymer ?
#
loop_
_entity_poly.entity_id
_entity_poly.type
_entity_poly.pdbx_seq_one_letter_code
_entity_poly.pdbx_strand_id
1 'polypeptide(L)'
;MFKAIARNASGGLLRENTSFDGANCPAIIAENLGGHFLNYVLGVLNSKLASYHLRGVCPPKLSGYLKYSATCLSDTPIRVINFSAKTDKAAHDRMVSMVEQMLELHKKLATARTPQDQTAFERQIAATDTQIDRLVYDLYGLTADEIKIVEGTI
;
A
#
# COMPACT_ATOMS: atom_id res chain seq x y z
N MET A 1 8.20 -0.61 5.66
CA MET A 1 8.02 -0.09 7.03
C MET A 1 6.73 0.73 7.08
N PHE A 2 5.90 0.53 8.08
CA PHE A 2 4.65 1.27 8.26
C PHE A 2 4.78 2.31 9.38
N LYS A 3 4.04 3.42 9.25
CA LYS A 3 3.91 4.37 10.36
C LYS A 3 3.11 3.72 11.48
N ALA A 4 3.65 3.65 12.70
CA ALA A 4 2.97 3.02 13.82
C ALA A 4 1.71 3.76 14.28
N ILE A 5 1.67 5.08 14.11
CA ILE A 5 0.49 5.90 14.43
C ILE A 5 0.22 6.81 13.23
N ALA A 6 -0.92 6.61 12.58
CA ALA A 6 -1.36 7.39 11.43
C ALA A 6 -2.89 7.30 11.27
N ARG A 7 -3.47 8.17 10.45
CA ARG A 7 -4.90 8.11 10.10
C ARG A 7 -5.17 7.03 9.05
N ASN A 8 -4.25 6.83 8.11
CA ASN A 8 -4.32 5.80 7.08
C ASN A 8 -3.05 4.96 7.10
N ALA A 9 -3.16 3.70 6.70
CA ALA A 9 -2.01 2.85 6.50
C ALA A 9 -1.09 3.45 5.44
N SER A 10 0.20 3.43 5.71
CA SER A 10 1.21 3.94 4.79
C SER A 10 2.52 3.21 5.04
N GLY A 11 3.06 2.58 4.02
CA GLY A 11 4.29 1.82 4.10
C GLY A 11 5.24 2.17 2.96
N GLY A 12 6.51 1.82 3.13
CA GLY A 12 7.55 1.95 2.12
C GLY A 12 8.57 0.84 2.25
N LEU A 13 9.43 0.71 1.24
CA LEU A 13 10.53 -0.25 1.28
C LEU A 13 11.69 0.30 2.11
N LEU A 14 12.30 -0.56 2.92
CA LEU A 14 13.56 -0.26 3.59
C LEU A 14 14.72 -0.59 2.65
N ARG A 15 15.76 0.24 2.72
CA ARG A 15 17.05 -0.08 2.09
C ARG A 15 17.78 -1.13 2.91
N GLU A 16 18.66 -1.89 2.27
CA GLU A 16 19.59 -2.77 2.97
C GLU A 16 20.39 -2.00 4.03
N ASN A 17 20.69 -2.66 5.12
CA ASN A 17 21.41 -2.08 6.26
C ASN A 17 20.75 -0.87 6.93
N THR A 18 19.42 -0.76 6.85
CA THR A 18 18.67 0.28 7.56
C THR A 18 18.21 -0.23 8.91
N SER A 19 18.55 0.50 9.98
CA SER A 19 18.00 0.26 11.31
C SER A 19 16.62 0.91 11.44
N PHE A 20 15.71 0.27 12.16
CA PHE A 20 14.39 0.84 12.47
C PHE A 20 13.97 0.49 13.89
N ASP A 21 13.15 1.35 14.50
CA ASP A 21 12.54 1.08 15.80
C ASP A 21 11.34 0.15 15.64
N GLY A 22 11.55 -1.14 15.89
CA GLY A 22 10.52 -2.17 15.76
C GLY A 22 9.33 -2.01 16.72
N ALA A 23 9.47 -1.23 17.80
CA ALA A 23 8.38 -0.96 18.72
C ALA A 23 7.37 0.06 18.16
N ASN A 24 7.87 1.03 17.38
CA ASN A 24 7.07 2.13 16.84
C ASN A 24 6.82 2.06 15.34
N CYS A 25 7.55 1.22 14.62
CA CYS A 25 7.43 1.05 13.18
C CYS A 25 7.44 -0.45 12.82
N PRO A 26 6.28 -1.12 12.73
CA PRO A 26 6.25 -2.52 12.34
C PRO A 26 6.80 -2.69 10.92
N ALA A 27 7.56 -3.77 10.71
CA ALA A 27 8.13 -4.12 9.43
C ALA A 27 7.69 -5.53 9.02
N ILE A 28 7.55 -5.75 7.73
CA ILE A 28 7.36 -7.06 7.12
C ILE A 28 8.68 -7.46 6.50
N ILE A 29 9.19 -8.62 6.91
CA ILE A 29 10.40 -9.22 6.37
C ILE A 29 9.96 -10.39 5.49
N ALA A 30 10.38 -10.37 4.23
CA ALA A 30 10.09 -11.44 3.27
C ALA A 30 11.37 -12.21 3.00
N GLU A 31 11.69 -13.16 3.85
CA GLU A 31 12.83 -14.04 3.62
C GLU A 31 12.53 -14.96 2.42
N ASN A 32 13.46 -14.99 1.47
CA ASN A 32 13.39 -15.85 0.26
C ASN A 32 12.24 -15.55 -0.73
N LEU A 33 11.53 -14.43 -0.63
CA LEU A 33 10.36 -14.11 -1.47
C LEU A 33 10.64 -13.10 -2.59
N GLY A 34 11.86 -12.67 -2.78
CA GLY A 34 12.23 -11.72 -3.85
C GLY A 34 11.55 -10.34 -3.77
N GLY A 35 12.17 -9.33 -4.39
CA GLY A 35 11.68 -7.93 -4.35
C GLY A 35 10.30 -7.73 -4.97
N HIS A 36 9.94 -8.48 -6.01
CA HIS A 36 8.64 -8.39 -6.68
C HIS A 36 7.48 -8.76 -5.75
N PHE A 37 7.66 -9.75 -4.87
CA PHE A 37 6.64 -10.09 -3.87
C PHE A 37 6.44 -8.96 -2.88
N LEU A 38 7.52 -8.32 -2.41
CA LEU A 38 7.42 -7.16 -1.52
C LEU A 38 6.70 -5.98 -2.17
N ASN A 39 6.94 -5.72 -3.45
CA ASN A 39 6.22 -4.67 -4.19
C ASN A 39 4.73 -4.99 -4.30
N TYR A 40 4.36 -6.24 -4.57
CA TYR A 40 2.96 -6.66 -4.59
C TYR A 40 2.29 -6.43 -3.23
N VAL A 41 2.90 -6.92 -2.15
CA VAL A 41 2.39 -6.73 -0.77
C VAL A 41 2.31 -5.25 -0.41
N LEU A 42 3.30 -4.46 -0.79
CA LEU A 42 3.32 -3.01 -0.54
C LEU A 42 2.14 -2.31 -1.23
N GLY A 43 1.83 -2.66 -2.48
CA GLY A 43 0.68 -2.12 -3.21
C GLY A 43 -0.63 -2.46 -2.52
N VAL A 44 -0.83 -3.72 -2.14
CA VAL A 44 -2.05 -4.14 -1.42
C VAL A 44 -2.19 -3.40 -0.08
N LEU A 45 -1.13 -3.35 0.73
CA LEU A 45 -1.18 -2.76 2.08
C LEU A 45 -1.34 -1.23 2.08
N ASN A 46 -0.94 -0.54 1.02
CA ASN A 46 -1.15 0.91 0.90
C ASN A 46 -2.51 1.27 0.27
N SER A 47 -3.29 0.30 -0.18
CA SER A 47 -4.59 0.55 -0.80
C SER A 47 -5.65 1.06 0.19
N LYS A 48 -6.70 1.67 -0.35
CA LYS A 48 -7.88 2.08 0.43
C LYS A 48 -8.57 0.88 1.07
N LEU A 49 -8.63 -0.28 0.39
CA LEU A 49 -9.21 -1.50 0.96
C LEU A 49 -8.47 -1.95 2.21
N ALA A 50 -7.13 -2.01 2.17
CA ALA A 50 -6.34 -2.34 3.36
C ALA A 50 -6.51 -1.29 4.46
N SER A 51 -6.56 -0.01 4.12
CA SER A 51 -6.84 1.06 5.08
C SER A 51 -8.21 0.92 5.72
N TYR A 52 -9.24 0.54 4.96
CA TYR A 52 -10.58 0.25 5.46
C TYR A 52 -10.57 -0.94 6.44
N HIS A 53 -9.96 -2.06 6.06
CA HIS A 53 -9.82 -3.22 6.93
C HIS A 53 -9.09 -2.88 8.24
N LEU A 54 -7.95 -2.21 8.15
CA LEU A 54 -7.12 -1.85 9.30
C LEU A 54 -7.82 -0.87 10.26
N ARG A 55 -8.74 -0.03 9.78
CA ARG A 55 -9.60 0.80 10.66
C ARG A 55 -10.51 -0.04 11.54
N GLY A 56 -10.93 -1.23 11.08
CA GLY A 56 -11.76 -2.14 11.85
C GLY A 56 -11.00 -2.96 12.89
N VAL A 57 -9.70 -3.21 12.67
CA VAL A 57 -8.91 -4.13 13.51
C VAL A 57 -7.82 -3.45 14.35
N CYS A 58 -7.33 -2.27 13.95
CA CYS A 58 -6.30 -1.55 14.69
C CYS A 58 -6.89 -0.72 15.82
N PRO A 59 -6.25 -0.69 17.02
CA PRO A 59 -6.70 0.11 18.13
C PRO A 59 -6.75 1.60 17.82
N PRO A 60 -7.87 2.27 18.12
CA PRO A 60 -7.99 3.70 17.91
C PRO A 60 -7.11 4.49 18.90
N LYS A 61 -6.63 5.63 18.46
CA LYS A 61 -5.94 6.66 19.23
C LYS A 61 -6.71 7.98 19.16
N LEU A 62 -6.31 8.94 19.97
CA LEU A 62 -6.93 10.27 19.97
C LEU A 62 -6.91 10.91 18.57
N SER A 63 -7.92 11.72 18.29
CA SER A 63 -8.03 12.52 17.05
C SER A 63 -8.12 11.70 15.75
N GLY A 64 -8.68 10.48 15.80
CA GLY A 64 -8.90 9.64 14.63
C GLY A 64 -7.63 8.96 14.08
N TYR A 65 -6.58 8.92 14.88
CA TYR A 65 -5.38 8.12 14.56
C TYR A 65 -5.60 6.67 14.97
N LEU A 66 -4.88 5.76 14.32
CA LEU A 66 -4.83 4.34 14.62
C LEU A 66 -3.42 3.93 15.02
N LYS A 67 -3.30 2.94 15.92
CA LYS A 67 -2.01 2.32 16.25
C LYS A 67 -1.81 1.10 15.37
N TYR A 68 -0.98 1.22 14.35
CA TYR A 68 -0.57 0.10 13.51
C TYR A 68 0.50 -0.72 14.25
N SER A 69 0.15 -1.92 14.66
CA SER A 69 1.05 -2.87 15.31
C SER A 69 1.33 -4.07 14.40
N ALA A 70 2.35 -4.85 14.71
CA ALA A 70 2.63 -6.08 13.99
C ALA A 70 1.41 -7.03 14.02
N THR A 71 0.70 -7.13 15.15
CA THR A 71 -0.51 -7.94 15.29
C THR A 71 -1.61 -7.53 14.31
N CYS A 72 -1.93 -6.22 14.21
CA CYS A 72 -2.94 -5.75 13.26
C CYS A 72 -2.55 -6.05 11.81
N LEU A 73 -1.26 -5.91 11.46
CA LEU A 73 -0.78 -6.17 10.10
C LEU A 73 -0.75 -7.66 9.79
N SER A 74 -0.45 -8.53 10.77
CA SER A 74 -0.46 -9.99 10.60
C SER A 74 -1.84 -10.53 10.24
N ASP A 75 -2.90 -9.89 10.72
CA ASP A 75 -4.28 -10.29 10.47
C ASP A 75 -4.84 -9.74 9.15
N THR A 76 -4.04 -8.95 8.41
CA THR A 76 -4.48 -8.39 7.13
C THR A 76 -4.44 -9.49 6.05
N PRO A 77 -5.57 -9.84 5.43
CA PRO A 77 -5.62 -10.90 4.43
C PRO A 77 -4.94 -10.42 3.13
N ILE A 78 -3.84 -11.06 2.75
CA ILE A 78 -3.17 -10.82 1.47
C ILE A 78 -3.55 -11.92 0.49
N ARG A 79 -4.15 -11.54 -0.64
CA ARG A 79 -4.52 -12.49 -1.68
C ARG A 79 -3.29 -13.22 -2.22
N VAL A 80 -3.32 -14.54 -2.17
CA VAL A 80 -2.29 -15.39 -2.76
C VAL A 80 -2.46 -15.44 -4.28
N ILE A 81 -1.38 -15.22 -5.02
CA ILE A 81 -1.35 -15.23 -6.48
C ILE A 81 -1.10 -16.65 -6.99
N ASN A 82 -1.97 -17.13 -7.85
CA ASN A 82 -1.73 -18.37 -8.58
C ASN A 82 -0.93 -18.08 -9.86
N PHE A 83 0.40 -18.25 -9.80
CA PHE A 83 1.29 -18.01 -10.94
C PHE A 83 1.06 -18.93 -12.15
N SER A 84 0.31 -20.03 -11.98
CA SER A 84 -0.10 -20.88 -13.11
C SER A 84 -1.29 -20.30 -13.88
N ALA A 85 -2.07 -19.40 -13.26
CA ALA A 85 -3.17 -18.69 -13.90
C ALA A 85 -2.64 -17.40 -14.55
N LYS A 86 -2.82 -17.27 -15.88
CA LYS A 86 -2.35 -16.09 -16.63
C LYS A 86 -2.93 -14.77 -16.11
N THR A 87 -4.18 -14.76 -15.69
CA THR A 87 -4.87 -13.59 -15.14
C THR A 87 -4.25 -13.12 -13.83
N ASP A 88 -4.01 -14.05 -12.90
CA ASP A 88 -3.40 -13.74 -11.60
C ASP A 88 -1.97 -13.23 -11.77
N LYS A 89 -1.19 -13.92 -12.65
CA LYS A 89 0.17 -13.47 -12.96
C LYS A 89 0.18 -12.07 -13.56
N ALA A 90 -0.70 -11.78 -14.51
CA ALA A 90 -0.78 -10.45 -15.13
C ALA A 90 -1.18 -9.36 -14.11
N ALA A 91 -2.10 -9.66 -13.19
CA ALA A 91 -2.48 -8.74 -12.12
C ALA A 91 -1.31 -8.48 -11.15
N HIS A 92 -0.56 -9.53 -10.76
CA HIS A 92 0.66 -9.40 -9.96
C HIS A 92 1.71 -8.51 -10.65
N ASP A 93 2.05 -8.82 -11.90
CA ASP A 93 3.08 -8.09 -12.65
C ASP A 93 2.68 -6.62 -12.87
N ARG A 94 1.39 -6.35 -13.10
CA ARG A 94 0.86 -4.99 -13.18
C ARG A 94 0.98 -4.25 -11.84
N MET A 95 0.65 -4.90 -10.72
CA MET A 95 0.81 -4.31 -9.38
C MET A 95 2.26 -3.94 -9.12
N VAL A 96 3.19 -4.86 -9.38
CA VAL A 96 4.63 -4.64 -9.20
C VAL A 96 5.09 -3.42 -10.01
N SER A 97 4.71 -3.34 -11.29
CA SER A 97 5.07 -2.22 -12.17
C SER A 97 4.53 -0.87 -11.66
N MET A 98 3.27 -0.83 -11.18
CA MET A 98 2.69 0.41 -10.64
C MET A 98 3.36 0.83 -9.33
N VAL A 99 3.73 -0.12 -8.47
CA VAL A 99 4.46 0.20 -7.24
C VAL A 99 5.86 0.71 -7.54
N GLU A 100 6.58 0.13 -8.50
CA GLU A 100 7.88 0.62 -8.93
C GLU A 100 7.78 2.05 -9.49
N GLN A 101 6.76 2.32 -10.33
CA GLN A 101 6.48 3.66 -10.81
C GLN A 101 6.19 4.63 -9.66
N MET A 102 5.38 4.24 -8.68
CA MET A 102 5.07 5.04 -7.50
C MET A 102 6.33 5.40 -6.70
N LEU A 103 7.21 4.43 -6.46
CA LEU A 103 8.47 4.65 -5.76
C LEU A 103 9.38 5.64 -6.51
N GLU A 104 9.41 5.56 -7.84
CA GLU A 104 10.19 6.47 -8.69
C GLU A 104 9.59 7.89 -8.71
N LEU A 105 8.25 8.00 -8.76
CA LEU A 105 7.56 9.30 -8.68
C LEU A 105 7.83 10.00 -7.34
N HIS A 106 7.82 9.28 -6.22
CA HIS A 106 8.16 9.84 -4.92
C HIS A 106 9.62 10.33 -4.84
N LYS A 107 10.57 9.61 -5.46
CA LYS A 107 11.96 10.08 -5.55
C LYS A 107 12.07 11.37 -6.36
N LYS A 108 11.39 11.44 -7.52
CA LYS A 108 11.36 12.64 -8.36
C LYS A 108 10.72 13.81 -7.63
N LEU A 109 9.59 13.58 -6.95
CA LEU A 109 8.93 14.60 -6.14
C LEU A 109 9.85 15.16 -5.06
N ALA A 110 10.59 14.29 -4.35
CA ALA A 110 11.53 14.71 -3.31
C ALA A 110 12.71 15.57 -3.84
N THR A 111 13.02 15.49 -5.13
CA THR A 111 14.09 16.25 -5.80
C THR A 111 13.57 17.37 -6.69
N ALA A 112 12.26 17.52 -6.83
CA ALA A 112 11.62 18.54 -7.65
C ALA A 112 11.97 19.95 -7.15
N ARG A 113 12.44 20.81 -8.06
CA ARG A 113 12.89 22.16 -7.73
C ARG A 113 11.87 23.25 -8.10
N THR A 114 10.92 22.93 -8.97
CA THR A 114 9.92 23.91 -9.40
C THR A 114 8.53 23.52 -8.89
N PRO A 115 7.64 24.48 -8.59
CA PRO A 115 6.26 24.19 -8.21
C PRO A 115 5.48 23.45 -9.31
N GLN A 116 5.83 23.68 -10.57
CA GLN A 116 5.21 23.00 -11.71
C GLN A 116 5.55 21.50 -11.72
N ASP A 117 6.83 21.16 -11.51
CA ASP A 117 7.26 19.75 -11.42
C ASP A 117 6.62 19.05 -10.22
N GLN A 118 6.57 19.72 -9.06
CA GLN A 118 5.91 19.19 -7.86
C GLN A 118 4.46 18.85 -8.14
N THR A 119 3.69 19.81 -8.70
CA THR A 119 2.29 19.59 -9.04
C THR A 119 2.12 18.47 -10.09
N ALA A 120 3.02 18.38 -11.06
CA ALA A 120 2.96 17.33 -12.08
C ALA A 120 3.20 15.95 -11.48
N PHE A 121 4.19 15.80 -10.59
CA PHE A 121 4.46 14.53 -9.92
C PHE A 121 3.35 14.15 -8.92
N GLU A 122 2.81 15.09 -8.16
CA GLU A 122 1.66 14.85 -7.27
C GLU A 122 0.44 14.31 -8.02
N ARG A 123 0.13 14.89 -9.20
CA ARG A 123 -0.96 14.38 -10.06
C ARG A 123 -0.70 12.97 -10.56
N GLN A 124 0.53 12.66 -10.96
CA GLN A 124 0.90 11.31 -11.40
C GLN A 124 0.82 10.31 -10.25
N ILE A 125 1.27 10.67 -9.05
CA ILE A 125 1.15 9.87 -7.84
C ILE A 125 -0.32 9.57 -7.55
N ALA A 126 -1.19 10.58 -7.53
CA ALA A 126 -2.61 10.41 -7.29
C ALA A 126 -3.30 9.52 -8.34
N ALA A 127 -2.91 9.65 -9.61
CA ALA A 127 -3.44 8.81 -10.69
C ALA A 127 -2.98 7.34 -10.55
N THR A 128 -1.71 7.12 -10.18
CA THR A 128 -1.17 5.77 -9.96
C THR A 128 -1.81 5.13 -8.75
N ASP A 129 -2.02 5.88 -7.66
CA ASP A 129 -2.70 5.43 -6.45
C ASP A 129 -4.12 4.95 -6.75
N THR A 130 -4.88 5.74 -7.52
CA THR A 130 -6.22 5.34 -8.00
C THR A 130 -6.18 4.05 -8.84
N GLN A 131 -5.15 3.83 -9.65
CA GLN A 131 -5.02 2.61 -10.45
C GLN A 131 -4.68 1.39 -9.58
N ILE A 132 -3.86 1.57 -8.56
CA ILE A 132 -3.56 0.53 -7.56
C ILE A 132 -4.83 0.14 -6.82
N ASP A 133 -5.61 1.12 -6.33
CA ASP A 133 -6.89 0.85 -5.65
C ASP A 133 -7.84 0.02 -6.53
N ARG A 134 -8.03 0.42 -7.78
CA ARG A 134 -8.89 -0.34 -8.73
C ARG A 134 -8.41 -1.77 -8.93
N LEU A 135 -7.09 -1.96 -9.12
CA LEU A 135 -6.54 -3.32 -9.26
C LEU A 135 -6.75 -4.16 -8.00
N VAL A 136 -6.64 -3.55 -6.80
CA VAL A 136 -6.93 -4.22 -5.55
C VAL A 136 -8.41 -4.58 -5.45
N TYR A 137 -9.33 -3.68 -5.82
CA TYR A 137 -10.78 -3.99 -5.85
C TYR A 137 -11.09 -5.18 -6.77
N ASP A 138 -10.49 -5.20 -7.96
CA ASP A 138 -10.63 -6.32 -8.91
C ASP A 138 -10.06 -7.63 -8.34
N LEU A 139 -8.87 -7.57 -7.71
CA LEU A 139 -8.21 -8.73 -7.10
C LEU A 139 -9.04 -9.35 -5.98
N TYR A 140 -9.73 -8.54 -5.19
CA TYR A 140 -10.59 -9.02 -4.09
C TYR A 140 -12.04 -9.22 -4.50
N GLY A 141 -12.40 -8.91 -5.75
CA GLY A 141 -13.73 -9.12 -6.30
C GLY A 141 -14.81 -8.23 -5.69
N LEU A 142 -14.47 -6.99 -5.34
CA LEU A 142 -15.43 -6.06 -4.75
C LEU A 142 -16.52 -5.65 -5.74
N THR A 143 -17.74 -5.61 -5.27
CA THR A 143 -18.88 -5.01 -5.98
C THR A 143 -18.82 -3.48 -5.96
N ALA A 144 -19.56 -2.83 -6.84
CA ALA A 144 -19.65 -1.37 -6.89
C ALA A 144 -20.12 -0.74 -5.57
N ASP A 145 -21.00 -1.42 -4.83
CA ASP A 145 -21.50 -0.90 -3.56
C ASP A 145 -20.48 -1.08 -2.44
N GLU A 146 -19.73 -2.18 -2.42
CA GLU A 146 -18.61 -2.37 -1.49
C GLU A 146 -17.49 -1.35 -1.73
N ILE A 147 -17.20 -1.02 -3.00
CA ILE A 147 -16.23 0.04 -3.33
C ILE A 147 -16.68 1.39 -2.75
N LYS A 148 -17.97 1.74 -2.87
CA LYS A 148 -18.49 2.99 -2.27
C LYS A 148 -18.31 3.01 -0.75
N ILE A 149 -18.52 1.88 -0.06
CA ILE A 149 -18.29 1.76 1.38
C ILE A 149 -16.81 1.99 1.71
N VAL A 150 -15.91 1.31 0.99
CA VAL A 150 -14.45 1.45 1.18
C VAL A 150 -13.98 2.89 0.94
N GLU A 151 -14.54 3.57 -0.05
CA GLU A 151 -14.21 4.95 -0.39
C GLU A 151 -14.89 6.00 0.49
N GLY A 152 -15.82 5.57 1.36
CA GLY A 152 -16.55 6.47 2.27
C GLY A 152 -17.52 7.40 1.54
N THR A 153 -18.10 6.93 0.42
CA THR A 153 -19.04 7.70 -0.41
C THR A 153 -20.51 7.38 -0.12
N ILE A 154 -20.78 6.58 0.92
CA ILE A 154 -22.11 6.27 1.47
C ILE A 154 -22.15 6.76 2.92
#